data_932c6d56b360d7514bf2871b1f34e58a
#
_entry.id   932c6d56b360d7514bf2871b1f34e58a
#
_cell.length_a   1.000
_cell.length_b   1.000
_cell.length_c   1.000
_cell.angle_alpha   90.00
_cell.angle_beta   90.00
_cell.angle_gamma   90.00
#
_symmetry.space_group_name_H-M   'P 1'
#
loop_
_entity.id
_entity.type
_entity.pdbx_description
1 polymer ?
#
loop_
_entity_poly.entity_id
_entity_poly.type
_entity_poly.pdbx_seq_one_letter_code
_entity_poly.pdbx_strand_id
1 'polypeptide(L)'
;MNPDRVLESFLEMVAIESPSWHEAPMAAYCAGKLAEMGFTVTFDASAAETGSDTGNLIAHLAGTVPGRIGFSAHLDTVKPCAGIEAVIEQRHICDDITCRMAEVVCSAGETILSADDKAGIAAIFEGLRSVLESGAPRPDITVLLTTCEEQSLLGAGALAEDA
;
A
#
# COMPACT_ATOMS: atom_id res chain seq x y z
N MET A 1 -15.09 -7.76 -4.94
CA MET A 1 -13.62 -7.73 -5.10
C MET A 1 -13.23 -8.42 -6.39
N ASN A 2 -12.33 -7.82 -7.16
CA ASN A 2 -11.83 -8.32 -8.43
C ASN A 2 -10.35 -8.73 -8.28
N PRO A 3 -10.01 -10.02 -8.28
CA PRO A 3 -8.64 -10.48 -8.06
C PRO A 3 -7.66 -10.02 -9.15
N ASP A 4 -8.13 -9.86 -10.40
CA ASP A 4 -7.28 -9.39 -11.49
C ASP A 4 -6.81 -7.95 -11.25
N ARG A 5 -7.69 -7.08 -10.72
CA ARG A 5 -7.33 -5.70 -10.35
C ARG A 5 -6.38 -5.64 -9.15
N VAL A 6 -6.51 -6.56 -8.20
CA VAL A 6 -5.54 -6.67 -7.09
C VAL A 6 -4.16 -6.97 -7.65
N LEU A 7 -4.08 -7.99 -8.50
CA LEU A 7 -2.82 -8.40 -9.12
C LEU A 7 -2.23 -7.26 -9.98
N GLU A 8 -3.04 -6.63 -10.82
CA GLU A 8 -2.61 -5.51 -11.67
C GLU A 8 -2.04 -4.36 -10.83
N SER A 9 -2.78 -3.90 -9.81
CA SER A 9 -2.32 -2.83 -8.91
C SER A 9 -1.05 -3.22 -8.16
N PHE A 10 -0.93 -4.48 -7.73
CA PHE A 10 0.26 -4.99 -7.07
C PHE A 10 1.48 -4.95 -8.01
N LEU A 11 1.34 -5.45 -9.24
CA LEU A 11 2.42 -5.47 -10.23
C LEU A 11 2.85 -4.06 -10.65
N GLU A 12 1.90 -3.12 -10.79
CA GLU A 12 2.22 -1.70 -11.02
C GLU A 12 3.11 -1.15 -9.90
N MET A 13 2.74 -1.43 -8.63
CA MET A 13 3.50 -0.96 -7.47
C MET A 13 4.86 -1.64 -7.31
N VAL A 14 4.96 -2.94 -7.60
CA VAL A 14 6.23 -3.67 -7.54
C VAL A 14 7.27 -3.07 -8.48
N ALA A 15 6.85 -2.55 -9.63
CA ALA A 15 7.73 -1.86 -10.57
C ALA A 15 8.25 -0.49 -10.08
N ILE A 16 7.67 0.05 -9.00
CA ILE A 16 8.11 1.33 -8.40
C ILE A 16 9.09 1.03 -7.28
N GLU A 17 10.32 1.48 -7.45
CA GLU A 17 11.34 1.41 -6.41
C GLU A 17 11.01 2.39 -5.27
N SER A 18 10.95 1.90 -4.04
CA SER A 18 10.59 2.69 -2.85
C SER A 18 11.32 2.21 -1.59
N PRO A 19 12.66 2.18 -1.56
CA PRO A 19 13.35 1.85 -0.32
C PRO A 19 13.09 2.95 0.73
N SER A 20 13.20 2.60 2.02
CA SER A 20 13.09 3.57 3.11
C SER A 20 13.90 4.83 2.82
N TRP A 21 13.35 5.99 3.14
CA TRP A 21 13.78 7.37 2.84
C TRP A 21 13.63 7.82 1.38
N HIS A 22 13.16 6.98 0.45
CA HIS A 22 12.99 7.29 -0.97
C HIS A 22 11.62 6.85 -1.48
N GLU A 23 10.57 7.20 -0.74
CA GLU A 23 9.20 6.75 -0.97
C GLU A 23 8.39 7.68 -1.89
N ALA A 24 8.92 8.87 -2.25
CA ALA A 24 8.16 9.86 -3.01
C ALA A 24 7.54 9.33 -4.31
N PRO A 25 8.17 8.47 -5.13
CA PRO A 25 7.54 7.91 -6.33
C PRO A 25 6.33 7.02 -6.00
N MET A 26 6.44 6.18 -4.95
CA MET A 26 5.37 5.30 -4.50
C MET A 26 4.22 6.12 -3.88
N ALA A 27 4.55 7.12 -3.08
CA ALA A 27 3.59 8.04 -2.50
C ALA A 27 2.81 8.80 -3.56
N ALA A 28 3.47 9.28 -4.62
CA ALA A 28 2.82 9.95 -5.75
C ALA A 28 1.86 9.01 -6.51
N TYR A 29 2.25 7.76 -6.73
CA TYR A 29 1.38 6.75 -7.33
C TYR A 29 0.13 6.52 -6.47
N CYS A 30 0.30 6.28 -5.17
CA CYS A 30 -0.81 6.05 -4.24
C CYS A 30 -1.74 7.27 -4.15
N ALA A 31 -1.17 8.48 -4.09
CA ALA A 31 -1.94 9.72 -4.08
C ALA A 31 -2.82 9.86 -5.33
N GLY A 32 -2.27 9.55 -6.50
CA GLY A 32 -3.04 9.57 -7.75
C GLY A 32 -4.21 8.59 -7.74
N LYS A 33 -3.96 7.32 -7.35
CA LYS A 33 -5.00 6.29 -7.28
C LYS A 33 -6.11 6.63 -6.27
N LEU A 34 -5.77 7.19 -5.10
CA LEU A 34 -6.74 7.61 -4.09
C LEU A 34 -7.54 8.85 -4.56
N ALA A 35 -6.88 9.81 -5.19
CA ALA A 35 -7.56 10.96 -5.78
C ALA A 35 -8.55 10.58 -6.88
N GLU A 36 -8.21 9.62 -7.76
CA GLU A 36 -9.12 9.05 -8.76
C GLU A 36 -10.36 8.40 -8.13
N MET A 37 -10.24 7.84 -6.91
CA MET A 37 -11.35 7.30 -6.13
C MET A 37 -12.15 8.37 -5.36
N GLY A 38 -11.77 9.64 -5.47
CA GLY A 38 -12.49 10.76 -4.85
C GLY A 38 -12.01 11.13 -3.44
N PHE A 39 -10.89 10.59 -2.98
CA PHE A 39 -10.29 10.99 -1.71
C PHE A 39 -9.63 12.36 -1.80
N THR A 40 -9.73 13.13 -0.72
CA THR A 40 -8.85 14.28 -0.48
C THR A 40 -7.54 13.76 0.08
N VAL A 41 -6.43 14.01 -0.61
CA VAL A 41 -5.11 13.50 -0.25
C VAL A 41 -4.23 14.64 0.25
N THR A 42 -3.54 14.41 1.37
CA THR A 42 -2.56 15.32 1.96
C THR A 42 -1.31 14.55 2.36
N PHE A 43 -0.22 15.27 2.53
CA PHE A 43 1.01 14.77 3.12
C PHE A 43 1.28 15.53 4.41
N ASP A 44 1.70 14.82 5.45
CA ASP A 44 2.09 15.44 6.71
C ASP A 44 3.53 16.00 6.67
N ALA A 45 3.98 16.52 7.79
CA ALA A 45 5.32 17.11 7.91
C ALA A 45 6.39 16.10 8.39
N SER A 46 6.08 14.80 8.46
CA SER A 46 6.96 13.76 9.02
C SER A 46 8.31 13.64 8.28
N ALA A 47 8.38 14.05 7.01
CA ALA A 47 9.63 14.09 6.26
C ALA A 47 10.75 14.88 6.98
N ALA A 48 10.39 15.93 7.73
CA ALA A 48 11.36 16.74 8.47
C ALA A 48 12.00 15.97 9.63
N GLU A 49 11.31 14.99 10.19
CA GLU A 49 11.77 14.17 11.32
C GLU A 49 12.41 12.86 10.85
N THR A 50 11.81 12.22 9.85
CA THR A 50 12.27 10.92 9.34
C THR A 50 13.45 11.03 8.39
N GLY A 51 13.61 12.18 7.72
CA GLY A 51 14.57 12.38 6.63
C GLY A 51 14.16 11.71 5.31
N SER A 52 12.90 11.22 5.20
CA SER A 52 12.35 10.73 3.94
C SER A 52 12.18 11.87 2.92
N ASP A 53 12.14 11.52 1.64
CA ASP A 53 11.89 12.46 0.54
C ASP A 53 10.39 12.83 0.40
N THR A 54 9.52 12.27 1.27
CA THR A 54 8.10 12.61 1.37
C THR A 54 7.59 12.45 2.81
N GLY A 55 6.46 13.07 3.16
CA GLY A 55 5.73 12.81 4.39
C GLY A 55 4.83 11.58 4.29
N ASN A 56 4.20 11.19 5.40
CA ASN A 56 3.13 10.20 5.40
C ASN A 56 1.97 10.70 4.53
N LEU A 57 1.36 9.81 3.76
CA LEU A 57 0.18 10.11 2.98
C LEU A 57 -1.07 9.87 3.82
N ILE A 58 -1.93 10.89 3.93
CA ILE A 58 -3.22 10.82 4.60
C ILE A 58 -4.29 11.13 3.57
N ALA A 59 -5.22 10.20 3.37
CA ALA A 59 -6.31 10.36 2.42
C ALA A 59 -7.65 10.18 3.12
N HIS A 60 -8.57 11.12 2.92
CA HIS A 60 -9.88 11.12 3.55
C HIS A 60 -11.00 11.14 2.51
N LEU A 61 -12.02 10.31 2.74
CA LEU A 61 -13.26 10.29 1.97
C LEU A 61 -14.46 10.37 2.92
N ALA A 62 -15.28 11.41 2.75
CA ALA A 62 -16.49 11.58 3.55
C ALA A 62 -17.47 10.42 3.33
N GLY A 63 -18.03 9.93 4.41
CA GLY A 63 -19.02 8.85 4.42
C GLY A 63 -20.43 9.32 4.04
N THR A 64 -21.32 8.34 3.94
CA THR A 64 -22.76 8.57 3.71
C THR A 64 -23.62 8.19 4.92
N VAL A 65 -23.00 7.56 5.93
CA VAL A 65 -23.59 7.20 7.22
C VAL A 65 -22.61 7.54 8.34
N PRO A 66 -23.10 7.72 9.59
CA PRO A 66 -22.21 7.97 10.73
C PRO A 66 -21.20 6.84 10.97
N GLY A 67 -20.03 7.20 11.46
CA GLY A 67 -18.94 6.29 11.81
C GLY A 67 -17.64 6.65 11.11
N ARG A 68 -16.57 5.97 11.47
CA ARG A 68 -15.23 6.13 10.89
C ARG A 68 -14.56 4.77 10.75
N ILE A 69 -13.79 4.59 9.68
CA ILE A 69 -12.94 3.44 9.48
C ILE A 69 -11.58 3.92 8.96
N GLY A 70 -10.50 3.36 9.51
CA GLY A 70 -9.14 3.62 9.06
C GLY A 70 -8.52 2.38 8.45
N PHE A 71 -7.72 2.59 7.39
CA PHE A 71 -6.83 1.59 6.82
C PHE A 71 -5.41 2.14 6.87
N SER A 72 -4.45 1.28 7.20
CA SER A 72 -3.05 1.66 7.22
C SER A 72 -2.20 0.62 6.51
N ALA A 73 -1.16 1.08 5.85
CA ALA A 73 -0.09 0.32 5.23
C ALA A 73 1.16 1.20 5.17
N HIS A 74 2.29 0.68 4.68
CA HIS A 74 3.49 1.50 4.50
C HIS A 74 3.96 1.55 3.05
N LEU A 75 4.70 2.62 2.73
CA LEU A 75 5.15 2.94 1.37
C LEU A 75 6.51 2.35 1.05
N ASP A 76 7.35 2.19 2.08
CA ASP A 76 8.72 1.75 1.93
C ASP A 76 8.85 0.23 1.89
N THR A 77 10.02 -0.21 1.49
CA THR A 77 10.40 -1.62 1.46
C THR A 77 11.91 -1.74 1.73
N VAL A 78 12.34 -2.91 2.19
CA VAL A 78 13.76 -3.21 2.39
C VAL A 78 14.49 -3.37 1.05
N LYS A 79 15.82 -3.35 1.10
CA LYS A 79 16.70 -3.62 -0.07
C LYS A 79 17.12 -5.10 -0.10
N PRO A 80 17.47 -5.64 -1.28
CA PRO A 80 17.54 -5.00 -2.61
C PRO A 80 16.17 -4.96 -3.31
N CYS A 81 15.73 -3.79 -3.74
CA CYS A 81 14.42 -3.56 -4.37
C CYS A 81 14.49 -2.84 -5.72
N ALA A 82 15.70 -2.63 -6.26
CA ALA A 82 15.88 -1.98 -7.54
C ALA A 82 15.67 -2.95 -8.71
N GLY A 83 14.84 -2.54 -9.69
CA GLY A 83 14.62 -3.34 -10.90
C GLY A 83 13.96 -4.68 -10.65
N ILE A 84 12.97 -4.76 -9.77
CA ILE A 84 12.26 -6.00 -9.48
C ILE A 84 11.58 -6.53 -10.73
N GLU A 85 11.87 -7.77 -11.08
CA GLU A 85 11.20 -8.51 -12.15
C GLU A 85 10.22 -9.51 -11.52
N ALA A 86 8.94 -9.15 -11.52
CA ALA A 86 7.88 -10.01 -10.98
C ALA A 86 7.48 -11.07 -11.99
N VAL A 87 7.41 -12.33 -11.55
CA VAL A 87 6.94 -13.47 -12.34
C VAL A 87 5.84 -14.22 -11.61
N ILE A 88 4.94 -14.83 -12.36
CA ILE A 88 3.88 -15.68 -11.82
C ILE A 88 4.25 -17.14 -12.06
N GLU A 89 4.30 -17.92 -11.00
CA GLU A 89 4.68 -19.32 -11.03
C GLU A 89 3.66 -20.21 -10.32
N GLN A 90 3.56 -21.45 -10.77
CA GLN A 90 2.81 -22.48 -10.06
C GLN A 90 3.72 -23.11 -9.00
N ARG A 91 3.34 -22.97 -7.73
CA ARG A 91 4.09 -23.55 -6.61
C ARG A 91 3.20 -24.35 -5.67
N HIS A 92 3.80 -25.37 -5.04
CA HIS A 92 3.17 -26.02 -3.90
C HIS A 92 3.26 -25.08 -2.69
N ILE A 93 2.10 -24.71 -2.16
CA ILE A 93 1.99 -23.97 -0.90
C ILE A 93 1.50 -24.97 0.14
N CYS A 94 2.34 -25.21 1.13
CA CYS A 94 2.07 -26.15 2.20
C CYS A 94 2.07 -25.43 3.55
N ASP A 95 1.06 -25.68 4.36
CA ASP A 95 1.03 -25.41 5.80
C ASP A 95 1.06 -26.72 6.58
N ASP A 96 0.88 -26.68 7.90
CA ASP A 96 0.92 -27.87 8.76
C ASP A 96 -0.22 -28.87 8.49
N ILE A 97 -1.23 -28.49 7.72
CA ILE A 97 -2.47 -29.25 7.51
C ILE A 97 -2.68 -29.61 6.04
N THR A 98 -2.38 -28.68 5.12
CA THR A 98 -2.71 -28.80 3.70
C THR A 98 -1.53 -28.46 2.80
N CYS A 99 -1.50 -29.11 1.63
CA CYS A 99 -0.58 -28.75 0.56
C CYS A 99 -1.36 -28.63 -0.75
N ARG A 100 -1.25 -27.48 -1.40
CA ARG A 100 -1.98 -27.21 -2.65
C ARG A 100 -1.11 -26.53 -3.67
N MET A 101 -1.38 -26.77 -4.95
CA MET A 101 -0.83 -25.95 -6.03
C MET A 101 -1.53 -24.58 -6.04
N ALA A 102 -0.77 -23.53 -6.15
CA ALA A 102 -1.27 -22.18 -6.29
C ALA A 102 -0.37 -21.35 -7.22
N GLU A 103 -0.98 -20.39 -7.90
CA GLU A 103 -0.22 -19.32 -8.55
C GLU A 103 0.32 -18.37 -7.49
N VAL A 104 1.61 -18.08 -7.58
CA VAL A 104 2.30 -17.17 -6.68
C VAL A 104 3.09 -16.16 -7.50
N VAL A 105 3.14 -14.92 -7.02
CA VAL A 105 4.01 -13.89 -7.59
C VAL A 105 5.35 -13.96 -6.87
N CYS A 106 6.43 -14.00 -7.64
CA CYS A 106 7.79 -14.09 -7.13
C CYS A 106 8.69 -13.06 -7.80
N SER A 107 9.81 -12.73 -7.17
CA SER A 107 10.92 -12.06 -7.88
C SER A 107 11.72 -13.10 -8.67
N ALA A 108 12.00 -12.81 -9.95
CA ALA A 108 12.80 -13.68 -10.81
C ALA A 108 14.30 -13.57 -10.56
N GLY A 109 14.76 -12.51 -9.87
CA GLY A 109 16.16 -12.21 -9.64
C GLY A 109 16.59 -12.34 -8.18
N GLU A 110 17.61 -11.58 -7.83
CA GLU A 110 18.17 -11.51 -6.47
C GLU A 110 17.51 -10.44 -5.59
N THR A 111 16.48 -9.74 -6.12
CA THR A 111 15.72 -8.75 -5.37
C THR A 111 14.65 -9.40 -4.52
N ILE A 112 14.20 -8.65 -3.49
CA ILE A 112 12.92 -8.96 -2.85
C ILE A 112 11.78 -8.72 -3.84
N LEU A 113 10.56 -9.17 -3.51
CA LEU A 113 9.35 -8.87 -4.29
C LEU A 113 8.68 -7.55 -3.89
N SER A 114 9.02 -6.99 -2.73
CA SER A 114 8.33 -5.83 -2.12
C SER A 114 6.85 -6.09 -1.81
N ALA A 115 6.47 -7.34 -1.52
CA ALA A 115 5.09 -7.68 -1.15
C ALA A 115 4.68 -7.03 0.18
N ASP A 116 5.60 -6.90 1.08
CA ASP A 116 5.52 -6.11 2.29
C ASP A 116 5.91 -4.65 1.96
N ASP A 117 4.99 -3.67 1.94
CA ASP A 117 3.55 -3.85 2.17
C ASP A 117 2.69 -3.43 0.94
N LYS A 118 3.25 -3.55 -0.26
CA LYS A 118 2.53 -3.25 -1.52
C LYS A 118 1.31 -4.17 -1.73
N ALA A 119 1.34 -5.38 -1.18
CA ALA A 119 0.20 -6.28 -1.21
C ALA A 119 -0.95 -5.77 -0.32
N GLY A 120 -0.63 -5.22 0.85
CA GLY A 120 -1.59 -4.55 1.71
C GLY A 120 -2.22 -3.34 1.04
N ILE A 121 -1.41 -2.49 0.40
CA ILE A 121 -1.91 -1.34 -0.37
C ILE A 121 -2.83 -1.79 -1.51
N ALA A 122 -2.47 -2.83 -2.27
CA ALA A 122 -3.31 -3.37 -3.34
C ALA A 122 -4.66 -3.88 -2.82
N ALA A 123 -4.66 -4.56 -1.67
CA ALA A 123 -5.87 -5.03 -1.00
C ALA A 123 -6.77 -3.86 -0.53
N ILE A 124 -6.17 -2.81 0.03
CA ILE A 124 -6.88 -1.59 0.43
C ILE A 124 -7.53 -0.95 -0.81
N PHE A 125 -6.79 -0.75 -1.89
CA PHE A 125 -7.31 -0.12 -3.12
C PHE A 125 -8.48 -0.89 -3.71
N GLU A 126 -8.38 -2.22 -3.82
CA GLU A 126 -9.48 -3.01 -4.36
C GLU A 126 -10.67 -3.06 -3.41
N GLY A 127 -10.45 -3.11 -2.10
CA GLY A 127 -11.52 -3.01 -1.10
C GLY A 127 -12.29 -1.71 -1.24
N LEU A 128 -11.59 -0.59 -1.34
CA LEU A 128 -12.17 0.74 -1.54
C LEU A 128 -12.94 0.84 -2.85
N ARG A 129 -12.34 0.42 -3.97
CA ARG A 129 -13.02 0.39 -5.29
C ARG A 129 -14.29 -0.43 -5.24
N SER A 130 -14.24 -1.64 -4.67
CA SER A 130 -15.41 -2.51 -4.57
C SER A 130 -16.55 -1.88 -3.78
N VAL A 131 -16.24 -1.19 -2.66
CA VAL A 131 -17.25 -0.48 -1.87
C VAL A 131 -17.83 0.70 -2.64
N LEU A 132 -17.00 1.51 -3.29
CA LEU A 132 -17.44 2.67 -4.07
C LEU A 132 -18.30 2.26 -5.27
N GLU A 133 -17.89 1.24 -6.01
CA GLU A 133 -18.65 0.70 -7.16
C GLU A 133 -20.00 0.11 -6.74
N SER A 134 -20.09 -0.46 -5.54
CA SER A 134 -21.35 -1.01 -5.03
C SER A 134 -22.41 0.03 -4.70
N GLY A 135 -22.00 1.29 -4.48
CA GLY A 135 -22.87 2.35 -4.00
C GLY A 135 -23.41 2.13 -2.58
N ALA A 136 -22.87 1.15 -1.83
CA ALA A 136 -23.30 0.87 -0.48
C ALA A 136 -23.06 2.05 0.48
N PRO A 137 -23.95 2.28 1.47
CA PRO A 137 -23.69 3.24 2.53
C PRO A 137 -22.38 2.93 3.24
N ARG A 138 -21.57 3.94 3.49
CA ARG A 138 -20.26 3.79 4.12
C ARG A 138 -19.98 4.90 5.14
N PRO A 139 -19.23 4.62 6.21
CA PRO A 139 -18.74 5.64 7.14
C PRO A 139 -17.67 6.51 6.47
N ASP A 140 -17.18 7.52 7.18
CA ASP A 140 -15.95 8.24 6.80
C ASP A 140 -14.80 7.24 6.69
N ILE A 141 -13.99 7.38 5.64
CA ILE A 141 -12.84 6.51 5.40
C ILE A 141 -11.58 7.36 5.46
N THR A 142 -10.60 6.90 6.25
CA THR A 142 -9.24 7.44 6.23
C THR A 142 -8.26 6.34 5.81
N VAL A 143 -7.37 6.66 4.90
CA VAL A 143 -6.22 5.81 4.53
C VAL A 143 -4.96 6.53 4.96
N LEU A 144 -4.12 5.84 5.71
CA LEU A 144 -2.80 6.30 6.15
C LEU A 144 -1.75 5.39 5.53
N LEU A 145 -0.86 5.96 4.71
CA LEU A 145 0.29 5.24 4.19
C LEU A 145 1.56 5.89 4.74
N THR A 146 2.27 5.16 5.60
CA THR A 146 3.42 5.69 6.32
C THR A 146 4.73 5.51 5.55
N THR A 147 5.71 6.38 5.84
CA THR A 147 7.08 6.28 5.37
C THR A 147 7.96 5.58 6.42
N CYS A 148 9.09 5.02 5.99
CA CYS A 148 10.12 4.48 6.89
C CYS A 148 9.57 3.50 7.96
N GLU A 149 8.64 2.64 7.61
CA GLU A 149 8.11 1.60 8.51
C GLU A 149 9.21 0.61 8.85
N GLU A 150 9.96 0.15 7.85
CA GLU A 150 11.09 -0.80 7.94
C GLU A 150 12.27 -0.26 8.77
N GLN A 151 12.18 0.98 9.19
CA GLN A 151 13.13 1.69 10.05
C GLN A 151 12.54 1.93 11.45
N SER A 152 11.97 0.91 12.02
CA SER A 152 11.35 0.95 13.34
C SER A 152 10.18 1.94 13.45
N LEU A 153 9.31 1.95 12.44
CA LEU A 153 8.06 2.73 12.42
C LEU A 153 8.27 4.25 12.48
N LEU A 154 9.39 4.76 11.91
CA LEU A 154 9.73 6.18 12.05
C LEU A 154 8.61 7.11 11.56
N GLY A 155 8.02 6.83 10.39
CA GLY A 155 6.94 7.64 9.84
C GLY A 155 5.69 7.65 10.74
N ALA A 156 5.32 6.48 11.25
CA ALA A 156 4.19 6.39 12.18
C ALA A 156 4.48 7.10 13.51
N GLY A 157 5.74 7.03 13.99
CA GLY A 157 6.17 7.74 15.19
C GLY A 157 6.18 9.27 15.06
N ALA A 158 6.29 9.78 13.84
CA ALA A 158 6.30 11.20 13.53
C ALA A 158 4.90 11.78 13.20
N LEU A 159 3.82 10.97 13.28
CA LEU A 159 2.46 11.46 13.12
C LEU A 159 2.10 12.44 14.24
N ALA A 160 1.48 13.56 13.89
CA ALA A 160 0.93 14.47 14.88
C ALA A 160 -0.26 13.82 15.61
N GLU A 161 -0.45 14.13 16.89
CA GLU A 161 -1.54 13.56 17.71
C GLU A 161 -2.96 13.87 17.18
N ASP A 162 -3.08 14.86 16.31
CA ASP A 162 -4.34 15.34 15.70
C ASP A 162 -4.44 15.06 14.19
N ALA A 163 -3.59 14.18 13.65
CA ALA A 163 -3.54 13.83 12.24
C ALA A 163 -4.70 12.94 11.78
#